data_21ac0588b194d203f32706ee12becfad
#
_entry.id   21ac0588b194d203f32706ee12becfad
#
_cell.length_a   1.000
_cell.length_b   1.000
_cell.length_c   1.000
_cell.angle_alpha   90.00
_cell.angle_beta   90.00
_cell.angle_gamma   90.00
#
_symmetry.space_group_name_H-M   'P 1'
#
loop_
_entity.id
_entity.type
_entity.pdbx_description
1 polymer ?
#
loop_
_entity_poly.entity_id
_entity_poly.type
_entity_poly.pdbx_seq_one_letter_code
_entity_poly.pdbx_strand_id
1 'polypeptide(L)' 'MAERVHKLAIYGMTCGCCTGRVKRVLEANPEVIDVKVSHEKDSGVITTTNKLTTDNVIVMVNSAGFIASA' A
#
# COMPACT_ATOMS: atom_id res chain seq x y z
N MET A 1 9.29 -19.30 -4.56
CA MET A 1 8.33 -18.24 -4.74
C MET A 1 8.89 -16.94 -4.20
N ALA A 2 8.93 -15.93 -5.03
CA ALA A 2 9.53 -14.67 -4.65
C ALA A 2 8.45 -13.68 -4.22
N GLU A 3 8.56 -13.23 -2.99
CA GLU A 3 7.68 -12.21 -2.45
C GLU A 3 8.52 -10.99 -2.11
N ARG A 4 7.94 -9.82 -2.28
CA ARG A 4 8.59 -8.57 -1.92
C ARG A 4 7.76 -7.83 -0.90
N VAL A 5 8.40 -7.33 0.14
CA VAL A 5 7.77 -6.51 1.15
C VAL A 5 8.17 -5.07 0.90
N HIS A 6 7.17 -4.20 0.74
CA HIS A 6 7.38 -2.78 0.48
C HIS A 6 6.94 -1.99 1.70
N LYS A 7 7.85 -1.27 2.31
CA LYS A 7 7.54 -0.39 3.44
C LYS A 7 7.46 1.03 2.92
N LEU A 8 6.30 1.63 3.08
CA LEU A 8 6.02 2.96 2.55
C LEU A 8 5.53 3.88 3.66
N ALA A 9 5.83 5.16 3.53
CA ALA A 9 5.15 6.18 4.29
C ALA A 9 3.93 6.60 3.49
N ILE A 10 2.75 6.56 4.09
CA ILE A 10 1.49 6.91 3.42
C ILE A 10 0.85 8.05 4.18
N TYR A 11 0.69 9.19 3.51
CA TYR A 11 0.13 10.39 4.10
C TYR A 11 -1.29 10.63 3.61
N GLY A 12 -2.06 11.34 4.42
CA GLY A 12 -3.45 11.64 4.09
C GLY A 12 -4.46 10.70 4.73
N MET A 13 -3.99 9.71 5.49
CA MET A 13 -4.87 8.82 6.22
C MET A 13 -5.23 9.46 7.55
N THR A 14 -6.45 9.99 7.65
CA THR A 14 -6.89 10.70 8.86
C THR A 14 -7.76 9.85 9.76
N CYS A 15 -8.19 8.67 9.30
CA CYS A 15 -9.04 7.78 10.08
C CYS A 15 -8.93 6.35 9.56
N GLY A 16 -9.52 5.41 10.29
CA GLY A 16 -9.51 4.00 9.90
C GLY A 16 -10.20 3.72 8.57
N CYS A 17 -11.15 4.55 8.16
CA CYS A 17 -11.79 4.39 6.86
C CYS A 17 -10.79 4.58 5.72
N CYS A 18 -9.81 5.45 5.91
CA CYS A 18 -8.79 5.70 4.90
C CYS A 18 -7.89 4.48 4.73
N THR A 19 -7.52 3.83 5.83
CA THR A 19 -6.71 2.61 5.75
C THR A 19 -7.45 1.50 5.02
N GLY A 20 -8.75 1.38 5.25
CA GLY A 20 -9.58 0.40 4.56
C GLY A 20 -9.65 0.65 3.05
N ARG A 21 -9.69 1.93 2.65
CA ARG A 21 -9.70 2.29 1.24
C ARG A 21 -8.38 1.91 0.56
N VAL A 22 -7.25 2.24 1.18
CA VAL A 22 -5.94 1.88 0.65
C VAL A 22 -5.83 0.37 0.51
N LYS A 23 -6.21 -0.36 1.54
CA LYS A 23 -6.17 -1.80 1.54
C LYS A 23 -7.00 -2.38 0.39
N ARG A 24 -8.21 -1.87 0.21
CA ARG A 24 -9.12 -2.35 -0.83
C ARG A 24 -8.54 -2.11 -2.22
N VAL A 25 -8.00 -0.92 -2.47
CA VAL A 25 -7.40 -0.58 -3.76
C VAL A 25 -6.23 -1.49 -4.07
N LEU A 26 -5.37 -1.72 -3.09
CA LEU A 26 -4.20 -2.58 -3.29
C LEU A 26 -4.60 -4.04 -3.45
N GLU A 27 -5.54 -4.53 -2.66
CA GLU A 27 -5.99 -5.92 -2.74
C GLU A 27 -6.72 -6.24 -4.05
N ALA A 28 -7.20 -5.23 -4.75
CA ALA A 28 -7.81 -5.41 -6.05
C ALA A 28 -6.79 -5.87 -7.12
N ASN A 29 -5.51 -5.67 -6.86
CA ASN A 29 -4.45 -6.13 -7.77
C ASN A 29 -4.10 -7.58 -7.43
N PRO A 30 -4.15 -8.52 -8.39
CA PRO A 30 -3.86 -9.93 -8.12
C PRO A 30 -2.42 -10.20 -7.72
N GLU A 31 -1.51 -9.26 -7.98
CA GLU A 31 -0.12 -9.41 -7.59
C GLU A 31 0.14 -9.02 -6.14
N VAL A 32 -0.84 -8.39 -5.48
CA VAL A 32 -0.73 -8.03 -4.07
C VAL A 32 -1.16 -9.21 -3.22
N ILE A 33 -0.28 -9.61 -2.30
CA ILE A 33 -0.50 -10.77 -1.43
C ILE A 33 -1.10 -10.33 -0.11
N ASP A 34 -0.55 -9.29 0.49
CA ASP A 34 -1.01 -8.80 1.79
C ASP A 34 -0.80 -7.30 1.89
N VAL A 35 -1.65 -6.65 2.68
CA VAL A 35 -1.57 -5.21 2.90
C VAL A 35 -1.78 -4.94 4.39
N LYS A 36 -0.84 -4.23 4.98
CA LYS A 36 -0.92 -3.77 6.37
C LYS A 36 -0.68 -2.28 6.38
N VAL A 37 -1.67 -1.52 6.80
CA VAL A 37 -1.61 -0.06 6.81
C VAL A 37 -1.95 0.45 8.19
N SER A 38 -1.19 1.42 8.68
CA SER A 38 -1.43 2.04 9.98
C SER A 38 -1.56 3.55 9.79
N HIS A 39 -2.73 4.09 10.12
CA HIS A 39 -2.96 5.53 10.05
C HIS A 39 -2.29 6.26 11.22
N GLU A 40 -2.05 5.59 12.33
CA GLU A 40 -1.38 6.18 13.48
C GLU A 40 0.10 6.46 13.20
N LYS A 41 0.71 5.59 12.40
CA LYS A 41 2.13 5.71 12.07
C LYS A 41 2.36 6.28 10.68
N ASP A 42 1.30 6.61 9.96
CA ASP A 42 1.36 7.06 8.57
C ASP A 42 2.22 6.15 7.72
N SER A 43 2.07 4.84 7.92
CA SER A 43 2.90 3.87 7.23
C SER A 43 2.08 2.70 6.73
N GLY A 44 2.66 1.99 5.75
CA GLY A 44 2.05 0.79 5.23
C GLY A 44 3.13 -0.23 4.86
N VAL A 45 2.81 -1.49 5.08
CA VAL A 45 3.65 -2.60 4.64
C VAL A 45 2.82 -3.42 3.68
N ILE A 46 3.28 -3.49 2.44
CA ILE A 46 2.56 -4.19 1.38
C ILE A 46 3.45 -5.34 0.88
N THR A 47 2.90 -6.54 0.90
CA THR A 47 3.60 -7.72 0.39
C THR A 47 3.04 -8.05 -0.99
N THR A 48 3.91 -8.13 -1.97
CA THR A 48 3.54 -8.41 -3.36
C THR A 48 4.42 -9.51 -3.92
N THR A 49 4.07 -9.96 -5.12
CA THR A 49 4.95 -10.84 -5.87
C THR A 49 6.15 -10.05 -6.40
N ASN A 50 7.15 -10.75 -6.92
CA ASN A 50 8.33 -10.08 -7.49
C ASN A 50 8.06 -9.35 -8.80
N LYS A 51 6.82 -9.42 -9.30
CA LYS A 51 6.42 -8.71 -10.52
C LYS A 51 6.13 -7.24 -10.26
N LEU A 52 5.85 -6.88 -9.02
CA LEU A 52 5.59 -5.50 -8.65
C LEU A 52 6.82 -4.88 -7.98
N THR A 53 7.09 -3.63 -8.33
CA THR A 53 8.15 -2.86 -7.69
C THR A 53 7.54 -1.90 -6.67
N THR A 54 8.40 -1.31 -5.84
CA THR A 54 7.96 -0.30 -4.88
C THR A 54 7.28 0.87 -5.60
N ASP A 55 7.82 1.27 -6.75
CA ASP A 55 7.23 2.36 -7.54
C ASP A 55 5.81 2.02 -7.98
N ASN A 56 5.56 0.78 -8.38
CA ASN A 56 4.22 0.36 -8.75
C ASN A 56 3.25 0.46 -7.58
N VAL A 57 3.70 0.07 -6.40
CA VAL A 57 2.88 0.15 -5.19
C VAL A 57 2.58 1.62 -4.86
N ILE A 58 3.58 2.48 -4.97
CA ILE A 58 3.40 3.92 -4.74
C ILE A 58 2.36 4.50 -5.69
N VAL A 59 2.42 4.14 -6.97
CA VAL A 59 1.45 4.61 -7.96
C VAL A 59 0.04 4.15 -7.59
N MET A 60 -0.11 2.92 -7.15
CA MET A 60 -1.42 2.41 -6.75
C MET A 60 -1.99 3.17 -5.55
N VAL A 61 -1.14 3.47 -4.57
CA VAL A 61 -1.57 4.24 -3.39
C VAL A 61 -1.94 5.65 -3.79
N ASN A 62 -1.15 6.28 -4.66
CA ASN A 62 -1.45 7.63 -5.14
C ASN A 62 -2.77 7.66 -5.90
N SER A 63 -3.09 6.59 -6.64
CA SER A 63 -4.36 6.48 -7.36
C SER A 63 -5.55 6.42 -6.42
N ALA A 64 -5.35 5.98 -5.19
CA ALA A 64 -6.40 5.95 -4.18
C ALA A 64 -6.66 7.31 -3.53
N GLY A 65 -5.85 8.32 -3.86
CA GLY A 65 -5.99 9.66 -3.33
C GLY A 65 -5.08 9.97 -2.15
N PHE A 66 -4.06 9.15 -1.94
CA PHE A 66 -3.11 9.34 -0.84
C PHE A 66 -1.72 9.62 -1.40
N ILE A 67 -0.83 10.10 -0.54
CA ILE A 67 0.56 10.35 -0.92
C ILE A 67 1.42 9.27 -0.30
N ALA A 68 2.15 8.53 -1.13
CA ALA A 68 3.04 7.49 -0.67
C ALA A 68 4.49 7.83 -1.02
N SER A 69 5.39 7.46 -0.12
CA SER A 69 6.82 7.65 -0.30
C SER A 69 7.56 6.44 0.25
N ALA A 70 8.56 6.01 -0.46
CA ALA A 70 9.38 4.88 0.00
C ALA A 70 10.36 5.29 1.09
#